data_f5f13086866cc41e2c9d8d2bde6342ba
#
_entry.id   f5f13086866cc41e2c9d8d2bde6342ba
#
_cell.length_a   1.000
_cell.length_b   1.000
_cell.length_c   1.000
_cell.angle_alpha   90.00
_cell.angle_beta   90.00
_cell.angle_gamma   90.00
#
_symmetry.space_group_name_H-M   'P 1'
#
loop_
_entity.id
_entity.type
_entity.pdbx_description
1 polymer ?
#
loop_
_entity_poly.entity_id
_entity_poly.type
_entity_poly.pdbx_seq_one_letter_code
_entity_poly.pdbx_strand_id
1 'polypeptide(L)'
;MTENIDRANAEKVLLSAFRTRCSKKDDISLKIQEVIQGTHKTYKYILVNGLLAKATNEKINALALQAGADLKGAYDARTLCHKVLVPFERNFLQNALGGSNEPFLNKPARFTHLSDTNAVRRGKDKETLDKLIHIFNSVTNSDQAKAYLSCALDFLNQRIKEIKALHDSTINYSPTLVEIYEFVYRFLEKSFEGQTSAIIVGSLEKIYHRRFSKNFEVKAHKVNQSGSSSKEIGDIDIFKEGIFHYAIEVKDKDFNSHDLEHAFSKIISSQGIKGQFIYGVNASFDKKEITKRISRFEKDGFMVLIQDILTYSRTMIFKTDLNNKQEFTDTIIETAIEINSKSEVKSWIQNLLNELNWK
;
A
#
# COMPACT_ATOMS: atom_id res chain seq x y z
N MET A 1 -35.50 10.17 -4.32
CA MET A 1 -35.78 9.62 -2.95
C MET A 1 -34.56 8.86 -2.49
N THR A 2 -34.12 9.14 -1.30
CA THR A 2 -32.97 8.44 -0.68
C THR A 2 -33.44 7.08 -0.15
N GLU A 3 -32.74 6.02 -0.52
CA GLU A 3 -33.04 4.66 -0.05
C GLU A 3 -32.39 4.43 1.32
N ASN A 4 -33.11 3.75 2.19
CA ASN A 4 -32.61 3.39 3.51
C ASN A 4 -31.98 1.98 3.47
N ILE A 5 -30.92 1.78 4.27
CA ILE A 5 -30.27 0.49 4.47
C ILE A 5 -30.43 0.06 5.91
N ASP A 6 -31.07 -1.06 6.11
CA ASP A 6 -31.11 -1.71 7.41
C ASP A 6 -29.70 -2.24 7.76
N ARG A 7 -29.13 -1.64 8.79
CA ARG A 7 -27.79 -1.96 9.26
C ARG A 7 -27.65 -3.40 9.72
N ALA A 8 -28.60 -3.92 10.47
CA ALA A 8 -28.55 -5.30 10.96
C ALA A 8 -28.64 -6.31 9.82
N ASN A 9 -29.44 -5.99 8.78
CA ASN A 9 -29.50 -6.80 7.57
C ASN A 9 -28.19 -6.72 6.78
N ALA A 10 -27.58 -5.54 6.66
CA ALA A 10 -26.27 -5.38 5.98
C ALA A 10 -25.17 -6.19 6.67
N GLU A 11 -25.11 -6.20 7.99
CA GLU A 11 -24.17 -7.02 8.76
C GLU A 11 -24.37 -8.55 8.50
N LYS A 12 -25.62 -9.00 8.45
CA LYS A 12 -25.94 -10.41 8.12
C LYS A 12 -25.54 -10.76 6.69
N VAL A 13 -25.85 -9.90 5.74
CA VAL A 13 -25.47 -10.08 4.32
C VAL A 13 -23.95 -10.16 4.17
N LEU A 14 -23.22 -9.26 4.84
CA LEU A 14 -21.77 -9.21 4.80
C LEU A 14 -21.13 -10.48 5.39
N LEU A 15 -21.60 -10.93 6.55
CA LEU A 15 -21.16 -12.18 7.19
C LEU A 15 -21.46 -13.41 6.33
N SER A 16 -22.65 -13.47 5.71
CA SER A 16 -23.02 -14.57 4.81
C SER A 16 -22.13 -14.61 3.59
N ALA A 17 -21.90 -13.47 2.95
CA ALA A 17 -21.02 -13.34 1.79
C ALA A 17 -19.57 -13.73 2.11
N PHE A 18 -19.07 -13.35 3.29
CA PHE A 18 -17.71 -13.69 3.75
C PHE A 18 -17.48 -15.19 3.92
N ARG A 19 -18.51 -15.94 4.28
CA ARG A 19 -18.45 -17.40 4.43
C ARG A 19 -18.61 -18.16 3.11
N THR A 20 -18.97 -17.46 2.05
CA THR A 20 -19.26 -18.04 0.73
C THR A 20 -18.07 -17.85 -0.20
N ARG A 21 -17.59 -18.94 -0.82
CA ARG A 21 -16.54 -18.88 -1.84
C ARG A 21 -17.03 -18.26 -3.13
N CYS A 22 -16.14 -17.58 -3.84
CA CYS A 22 -16.44 -17.08 -5.18
C CYS A 22 -16.73 -18.24 -6.13
N SER A 23 -17.92 -18.24 -6.71
CA SER A 23 -18.33 -19.20 -7.74
C SER A 23 -18.35 -18.63 -9.15
N LYS A 24 -18.17 -17.29 -9.30
CA LYS A 24 -18.19 -16.61 -10.58
C LYS A 24 -16.82 -16.61 -11.25
N LYS A 25 -16.81 -16.87 -12.56
CA LYS A 25 -15.60 -16.87 -13.40
C LYS A 25 -15.82 -16.03 -14.67
N ASP A 26 -16.54 -14.93 -14.54
CA ASP A 26 -16.90 -14.03 -15.61
C ASP A 26 -16.05 -12.74 -15.61
N ASP A 27 -16.21 -11.90 -16.61
CA ASP A 27 -15.50 -10.64 -16.77
C ASP A 27 -15.68 -9.71 -15.57
N ILE A 28 -16.86 -9.71 -14.92
CA ILE A 28 -17.13 -8.88 -13.74
C ILE A 28 -16.31 -9.37 -12.56
N SER A 29 -16.25 -10.69 -12.32
CA SER A 29 -15.44 -11.25 -11.25
C SER A 29 -13.94 -10.98 -11.43
N LEU A 30 -13.43 -11.02 -12.67
CA LEU A 30 -12.05 -10.64 -12.98
C LEU A 30 -11.78 -9.16 -12.68
N LYS A 31 -12.67 -8.26 -13.08
CA LYS A 31 -12.55 -6.83 -12.76
C LYS A 31 -12.60 -6.57 -11.25
N ILE A 32 -13.44 -7.29 -10.51
CA ILE A 32 -13.48 -7.24 -9.04
C ILE A 32 -12.13 -7.67 -8.47
N GLN A 33 -11.56 -8.76 -8.95
CA GLN A 33 -10.24 -9.24 -8.53
C GLN A 33 -9.16 -8.17 -8.77
N GLU A 34 -9.14 -7.57 -9.95
CA GLU A 34 -8.18 -6.50 -10.29
C GLU A 34 -8.30 -5.27 -9.36
N VAL A 35 -9.53 -4.84 -9.03
CA VAL A 35 -9.75 -3.75 -8.08
C VAL A 35 -9.26 -4.13 -6.68
N ILE A 36 -9.55 -5.35 -6.22
CA ILE A 36 -9.13 -5.84 -4.89
C ILE A 36 -7.60 -6.00 -4.80
N GLN A 37 -6.97 -6.49 -5.86
CA GLN A 37 -5.50 -6.62 -5.94
C GLN A 37 -4.80 -5.28 -6.20
N GLY A 38 -5.54 -4.29 -6.69
CA GLY A 38 -5.05 -2.95 -6.96
C GLY A 38 -4.53 -2.26 -5.70
N THR A 39 -3.92 -1.11 -5.89
CA THR A 39 -3.23 -0.34 -4.84
C THR A 39 -4.10 0.75 -4.22
N HIS A 40 -5.18 1.13 -4.90
CA HIS A 40 -6.09 2.18 -4.45
C HIS A 40 -7.03 1.72 -3.33
N LYS A 41 -6.68 2.05 -2.10
CA LYS A 41 -7.46 1.68 -0.91
C LYS A 41 -8.92 2.15 -1.01
N THR A 42 -9.15 3.41 -1.37
CA THR A 42 -10.49 4.00 -1.45
C THR A 42 -11.41 3.25 -2.42
N TYR A 43 -10.89 2.82 -3.58
CA TYR A 43 -11.67 2.05 -4.56
C TYR A 43 -12.11 0.68 -4.04
N LYS A 44 -11.30 0.02 -3.21
CA LYS A 44 -11.68 -1.25 -2.56
C LYS A 44 -12.87 -1.06 -1.63
N TYR A 45 -12.83 0.00 -0.81
CA TYR A 45 -13.96 0.34 0.06
C TYR A 45 -15.22 0.68 -0.74
N ILE A 46 -15.10 1.48 -1.79
CA ILE A 46 -16.24 1.82 -2.66
C ILE A 46 -16.83 0.54 -3.27
N LEU A 47 -15.99 -0.35 -3.81
CA LEU A 47 -16.44 -1.61 -4.42
C LEU A 47 -17.21 -2.47 -3.42
N VAL A 48 -16.61 -2.79 -2.29
CA VAL A 48 -17.24 -3.68 -1.29
C VAL A 48 -18.48 -3.04 -0.69
N ASN A 49 -18.43 -1.74 -0.39
CA ASN A 49 -19.56 -0.99 0.17
C ASN A 49 -20.75 -0.89 -0.81
N GLY A 50 -20.48 -0.63 -2.10
CA GLY A 50 -21.53 -0.55 -3.13
C GLY A 50 -22.19 -1.91 -3.39
N LEU A 51 -21.39 -2.99 -3.47
CA LEU A 51 -21.92 -4.35 -3.58
C LEU A 51 -22.73 -4.74 -2.35
N LEU A 52 -22.28 -4.42 -1.14
CA LEU A 52 -23.01 -4.64 0.10
C LEU A 52 -24.35 -3.89 0.12
N ALA A 53 -24.35 -2.62 -0.24
CA ALA A 53 -25.55 -1.79 -0.28
C ALA A 53 -26.61 -2.41 -1.23
N LYS A 54 -26.21 -2.73 -2.46
CA LYS A 54 -27.06 -3.36 -3.48
C LYS A 54 -27.54 -4.75 -3.07
N ALA A 55 -26.69 -5.53 -2.41
CA ALA A 55 -27.02 -6.84 -1.89
C ALA A 55 -28.05 -6.79 -0.73
N THR A 56 -28.05 -5.68 0.03
CA THR A 56 -28.96 -5.48 1.16
C THR A 56 -30.31 -4.90 0.71
N ASN A 57 -30.30 -3.99 -0.27
CA ASN A 57 -31.50 -3.38 -0.83
C ASN A 57 -31.33 -3.19 -2.35
N GLU A 58 -32.14 -3.95 -3.11
CA GLU A 58 -32.08 -3.97 -4.58
C GLU A 58 -32.35 -2.62 -5.25
N LYS A 59 -33.08 -1.71 -4.59
CA LYS A 59 -33.38 -0.37 -5.11
C LYS A 59 -32.17 0.56 -5.10
N ILE A 60 -31.10 0.19 -4.38
CA ILE A 60 -29.89 0.99 -4.30
C ILE A 60 -29.19 1.10 -5.66
N ASN A 61 -28.75 2.32 -5.96
CA ASN A 61 -27.79 2.59 -7.03
C ASN A 61 -26.38 2.66 -6.43
N ALA A 62 -25.57 1.65 -6.71
CA ALA A 62 -24.21 1.56 -6.16
C ALA A 62 -23.24 2.64 -6.68
N LEU A 63 -23.60 3.37 -7.74
CA LEU A 63 -22.86 4.54 -8.20
C LEU A 63 -23.04 5.77 -7.27
N ALA A 64 -24.11 5.83 -6.47
CA ALA A 64 -24.29 6.89 -5.49
C ALA A 64 -23.31 6.69 -4.32
N LEU A 65 -22.67 7.77 -3.89
CA LEU A 65 -21.73 7.78 -2.77
C LEU A 65 -22.25 8.60 -1.58
N GLN A 66 -23.28 9.40 -1.81
CA GLN A 66 -23.93 10.24 -0.80
C GLN A 66 -25.45 10.20 -0.96
N ALA A 67 -26.16 10.34 0.16
CA ALA A 67 -27.61 10.39 0.20
C ALA A 67 -28.23 11.52 -0.65
N GLY A 68 -27.50 12.61 -0.83
CA GLY A 68 -27.88 13.76 -1.65
C GLY A 68 -27.49 13.64 -3.13
N ALA A 69 -27.08 12.46 -3.62
CA ALA A 69 -26.80 12.28 -5.04
C ALA A 69 -28.07 12.40 -5.89
N ASP A 70 -27.96 13.09 -7.02
CA ASP A 70 -29.04 13.18 -8.02
C ASP A 70 -29.13 11.89 -8.85
N LEU A 71 -29.33 10.79 -8.16
CA LEU A 71 -29.50 9.45 -8.72
C LEU A 71 -30.66 8.75 -8.02
N LYS A 72 -31.54 8.13 -8.83
CA LYS A 72 -32.58 7.25 -8.25
C LYS A 72 -31.89 6.09 -7.53
N GLY A 73 -32.28 5.84 -6.29
CA GLY A 73 -31.64 4.81 -5.47
C GLY A 73 -30.38 5.29 -4.72
N ALA A 74 -30.19 6.62 -4.59
CA ALA A 74 -29.13 7.18 -3.76
C ALA A 74 -29.28 6.76 -2.29
N TYR A 75 -28.16 6.60 -1.59
CA TYR A 75 -28.11 6.15 -0.20
C TYR A 75 -26.93 6.76 0.54
N ASP A 76 -26.91 6.64 1.87
CA ASP A 76 -25.79 7.10 2.69
C ASP A 76 -24.66 6.05 2.72
N ALA A 77 -23.82 6.06 1.69
CA ALA A 77 -22.71 5.12 1.54
C ALA A 77 -21.65 5.33 2.65
N ARG A 78 -21.44 6.56 3.10
CA ARG A 78 -20.47 6.88 4.16
C ARG A 78 -20.88 6.23 5.48
N THR A 79 -22.13 6.39 5.90
CA THR A 79 -22.62 5.79 7.15
C THR A 79 -22.58 4.27 7.08
N LEU A 80 -22.96 3.63 5.97
CA LEU A 80 -22.84 2.18 5.78
C LEU A 80 -21.39 1.72 5.93
N CYS A 81 -20.47 2.36 5.22
CA CYS A 81 -19.06 2.03 5.29
C CYS A 81 -18.50 2.17 6.71
N HIS A 82 -18.72 3.32 7.35
CA HIS A 82 -18.18 3.61 8.68
C HIS A 82 -18.76 2.72 9.78
N LYS A 83 -20.07 2.43 9.72
CA LYS A 83 -20.75 1.68 10.79
C LYS A 83 -20.78 0.17 10.61
N VAL A 84 -20.62 -0.32 9.37
CA VAL A 84 -20.71 -1.76 9.07
C VAL A 84 -19.38 -2.28 8.50
N LEU A 85 -18.91 -1.73 7.37
CA LEU A 85 -17.76 -2.29 6.66
C LEU A 85 -16.44 -2.09 7.42
N VAL A 86 -16.18 -0.92 7.99
CA VAL A 86 -14.94 -0.65 8.75
C VAL A 86 -14.82 -1.52 9.99
N PRO A 87 -15.84 -1.68 10.86
CA PRO A 87 -15.78 -2.63 11.97
C PRO A 87 -15.60 -4.09 11.51
N PHE A 88 -16.27 -4.48 10.42
CA PHE A 88 -16.12 -5.80 9.85
C PHE A 88 -14.70 -6.06 9.34
N GLU A 89 -14.10 -5.09 8.64
CA GLU A 89 -12.73 -5.18 8.15
C GLU A 89 -11.75 -5.44 9.30
N ARG A 90 -11.87 -4.69 10.39
CA ARG A 90 -11.00 -4.85 11.57
C ARG A 90 -11.12 -6.23 12.21
N ASN A 91 -12.36 -6.72 12.33
CA ASN A 91 -12.63 -7.96 13.04
C ASN A 91 -12.36 -9.23 12.19
N PHE A 92 -12.54 -9.16 10.87
CA PHE A 92 -12.54 -10.33 10.01
C PHE A 92 -11.55 -10.28 8.85
N LEU A 93 -11.13 -9.09 8.40
CA LEU A 93 -10.29 -8.93 7.21
C LEU A 93 -8.89 -8.41 7.51
N GLN A 94 -8.47 -8.31 8.78
CA GLN A 94 -7.12 -7.90 9.17
C GLN A 94 -6.63 -6.63 8.41
N ASN A 95 -7.50 -5.65 8.23
CA ASN A 95 -7.26 -4.41 7.50
C ASN A 95 -6.92 -4.59 5.99
N ALA A 96 -7.36 -5.66 5.36
CA ALA A 96 -7.02 -5.97 3.95
C ALA A 96 -7.61 -4.99 2.92
N LEU A 97 -8.62 -4.19 3.26
CA LEU A 97 -9.09 -3.08 2.43
C LEU A 97 -8.15 -1.86 2.52
N GLY A 98 -7.42 -1.71 3.61
CA GLY A 98 -6.44 -0.66 3.80
C GLY A 98 -6.41 -0.03 5.18
N GLY A 99 -7.23 -0.50 6.14
CA GLY A 99 -7.22 -0.09 7.55
C GLY A 99 -7.66 1.37 7.78
N SER A 100 -8.43 1.96 6.87
CA SER A 100 -8.89 3.34 7.00
C SER A 100 -10.08 3.45 7.95
N ASN A 101 -10.03 4.42 8.88
CA ASN A 101 -11.15 4.71 9.77
C ASN A 101 -12.28 5.45 9.06
N GLU A 102 -11.94 6.27 8.07
CA GLU A 102 -12.86 7.15 7.34
C GLU A 102 -12.55 7.10 5.82
N PRO A 103 -12.76 5.94 5.15
CA PRO A 103 -12.38 5.81 3.75
C PRO A 103 -13.17 6.74 2.82
N PHE A 104 -14.40 7.11 3.18
CA PHE A 104 -15.26 8.00 2.41
C PHE A 104 -14.95 9.50 2.57
N LEU A 105 -13.93 9.86 3.35
CA LEU A 105 -13.37 11.22 3.36
C LEU A 105 -12.34 11.43 2.24
N ASN A 106 -11.90 10.37 1.58
CA ASN A 106 -10.92 10.42 0.50
C ASN A 106 -11.59 10.46 -0.88
N LYS A 107 -10.95 11.13 -1.84
CA LYS A 107 -11.40 11.09 -3.24
C LYS A 107 -11.13 9.68 -3.82
N PRO A 108 -11.99 9.13 -4.70
CA PRO A 108 -13.22 9.73 -5.21
C PRO A 108 -14.46 9.56 -4.32
N ALA A 109 -14.40 8.86 -3.19
CA ALA A 109 -15.58 8.60 -2.34
C ALA A 109 -16.24 9.88 -1.76
N ARG A 110 -15.56 11.03 -1.84
CA ARG A 110 -16.12 12.35 -1.44
C ARG A 110 -17.06 12.97 -2.47
N PHE A 111 -17.10 12.44 -3.70
CA PHE A 111 -18.05 12.90 -4.70
C PHE A 111 -19.47 12.42 -4.35
N THR A 112 -20.49 13.06 -4.90
CA THR A 112 -21.89 12.65 -4.69
C THR A 112 -22.19 11.31 -5.32
N HIS A 113 -21.56 11.03 -6.48
CA HIS A 113 -21.66 9.75 -7.19
C HIS A 113 -20.41 9.48 -8.00
N LEU A 114 -20.21 8.24 -8.42
CA LEU A 114 -19.17 7.85 -9.35
C LEU A 114 -19.56 8.19 -10.77
N SER A 115 -18.68 8.85 -11.51
CA SER A 115 -18.80 9.11 -12.94
C SER A 115 -17.41 9.07 -13.59
N ASP A 116 -17.38 8.93 -14.90
CA ASP A 116 -16.17 8.94 -15.72
C ASP A 116 -15.40 10.27 -15.65
N THR A 117 -16.09 11.35 -15.26
CA THR A 117 -15.54 12.69 -15.14
C THR A 117 -14.88 12.96 -13.79
N ASN A 118 -15.12 12.14 -12.77
CA ASN A 118 -14.56 12.37 -11.44
C ASN A 118 -13.36 11.49 -11.08
N ALA A 119 -12.65 11.01 -12.07
CA ALA A 119 -11.32 10.45 -11.93
C ALA A 119 -10.35 11.56 -11.45
N VAL A 120 -9.70 11.31 -10.32
CA VAL A 120 -8.83 12.30 -9.68
C VAL A 120 -7.49 12.39 -10.39
N ARG A 121 -7.07 11.31 -11.05
CA ARG A 121 -5.79 11.18 -11.75
C ARG A 121 -5.97 10.47 -13.09
N ARG A 122 -5.03 10.67 -14.01
CA ARG A 122 -4.96 9.94 -15.29
C ARG A 122 -4.32 8.56 -15.09
N GLY A 123 -4.42 7.69 -16.10
CA GLY A 123 -3.79 6.36 -16.09
C GLY A 123 -4.52 5.37 -15.19
N LYS A 124 -3.79 4.61 -14.38
CA LYS A 124 -4.32 3.49 -13.56
C LYS A 124 -5.49 3.86 -12.63
N ASP A 125 -5.57 5.11 -12.21
CA ASP A 125 -6.67 5.64 -11.40
C ASP A 125 -7.97 5.68 -12.22
N LYS A 126 -7.90 6.21 -13.42
CA LYS A 126 -9.00 6.24 -14.36
C LYS A 126 -9.47 4.84 -14.75
N GLU A 127 -8.53 3.94 -15.06
CA GLU A 127 -8.85 2.55 -15.39
C GLU A 127 -9.58 1.84 -14.25
N THR A 128 -9.17 2.07 -12.99
CA THR A 128 -9.82 1.49 -11.82
C THR A 128 -11.22 2.05 -11.61
N LEU A 129 -11.40 3.36 -11.83
CA LEU A 129 -12.71 4.00 -11.79
C LEU A 129 -13.66 3.44 -12.86
N ASP A 130 -13.17 3.29 -14.09
CA ASP A 130 -13.96 2.74 -15.20
C ASP A 130 -14.40 1.30 -14.93
N LYS A 131 -13.51 0.48 -14.33
CA LYS A 131 -13.86 -0.87 -13.86
C LYS A 131 -14.97 -0.85 -12.81
N LEU A 132 -14.90 0.05 -11.81
CA LEU A 132 -15.94 0.20 -10.80
C LEU A 132 -17.28 0.59 -11.39
N ILE A 133 -17.30 1.58 -12.29
CA ILE A 133 -18.52 2.02 -13.00
C ILE A 133 -19.11 0.86 -13.80
N HIS A 134 -18.26 0.11 -14.52
CA HIS A 134 -18.69 -1.05 -15.28
C HIS A 134 -19.30 -2.14 -14.36
N ILE A 135 -18.64 -2.49 -13.26
CA ILE A 135 -19.13 -3.47 -12.30
C ILE A 135 -20.51 -3.05 -11.77
N PHE A 136 -20.66 -1.81 -11.31
CA PHE A 136 -21.92 -1.35 -10.72
C PHE A 136 -23.07 -1.24 -11.72
N ASN A 137 -22.79 -0.89 -12.95
CA ASN A 137 -23.80 -0.88 -14.02
C ASN A 137 -24.24 -2.31 -14.44
N SER A 138 -23.34 -3.29 -14.32
CA SER A 138 -23.62 -4.69 -14.69
C SER A 138 -24.36 -5.47 -13.59
N VAL A 139 -24.28 -5.03 -12.33
CA VAL A 139 -24.91 -5.66 -11.18
C VAL A 139 -26.30 -5.07 -10.98
N THR A 140 -27.33 -5.75 -11.52
CA THR A 140 -28.69 -5.20 -11.60
C THR A 140 -29.58 -5.57 -10.42
N ASN A 141 -29.36 -6.71 -9.77
CA ASN A 141 -30.20 -7.20 -8.69
C ASN A 141 -29.41 -7.62 -7.43
N SER A 142 -30.15 -7.86 -6.33
CA SER A 142 -29.58 -8.20 -5.03
C SER A 142 -28.79 -9.52 -5.02
N ASP A 143 -29.25 -10.52 -5.78
CA ASP A 143 -28.60 -11.84 -5.79
C ASP A 143 -27.25 -11.80 -6.53
N GLN A 144 -27.19 -11.07 -7.65
CA GLN A 144 -25.92 -10.80 -8.32
C GLN A 144 -24.96 -10.02 -7.40
N ALA A 145 -25.47 -8.99 -6.71
CA ALA A 145 -24.67 -8.21 -5.78
C ALA A 145 -24.11 -9.07 -4.63
N LYS A 146 -24.89 -9.99 -4.08
CA LYS A 146 -24.43 -10.96 -3.06
C LYS A 146 -23.35 -11.88 -3.61
N ALA A 147 -23.54 -12.43 -4.82
CA ALA A 147 -22.55 -13.31 -5.44
C ALA A 147 -21.21 -12.59 -5.68
N TYR A 148 -21.24 -11.36 -6.21
CA TYR A 148 -20.01 -10.58 -6.45
C TYR A 148 -19.39 -10.01 -5.16
N LEU A 149 -20.20 -9.72 -4.14
CA LEU A 149 -19.70 -9.40 -2.80
C LEU A 149 -18.91 -10.58 -2.22
N SER A 150 -19.44 -11.80 -2.38
CA SER A 150 -18.73 -13.02 -1.96
C SER A 150 -17.40 -13.18 -2.71
N CYS A 151 -17.36 -12.88 -4.01
CA CYS A 151 -16.10 -12.90 -4.76
C CYS A 151 -15.10 -11.85 -4.25
N ALA A 152 -15.53 -10.63 -4.02
CA ALA A 152 -14.66 -9.57 -3.49
C ALA A 152 -14.06 -9.96 -2.12
N LEU A 153 -14.87 -10.55 -1.24
CA LEU A 153 -14.43 -10.99 0.09
C LEU A 153 -13.54 -12.23 0.03
N ASP A 154 -13.79 -13.15 -0.89
CA ASP A 154 -12.94 -14.34 -1.10
C ASP A 154 -11.56 -13.95 -1.63
N PHE A 155 -11.47 -13.00 -2.58
CA PHE A 155 -10.19 -12.46 -3.04
C PHE A 155 -9.41 -11.73 -1.94
N LEU A 156 -10.08 -11.01 -1.05
CA LEU A 156 -9.47 -10.44 0.15
C LEU A 156 -8.94 -11.52 1.09
N ASN A 157 -9.72 -12.60 1.32
CA ASN A 157 -9.30 -13.74 2.13
C ASN A 157 -8.10 -14.48 1.55
N GLN A 158 -8.05 -14.66 0.22
CA GLN A 158 -6.88 -15.23 -0.44
C GLN A 158 -5.65 -14.39 -0.19
N ARG A 159 -5.76 -13.08 -0.32
CA ARG A 159 -4.66 -12.13 -0.02
C ARG A 159 -4.20 -12.20 1.45
N ILE A 160 -5.14 -12.31 2.41
CA ILE A 160 -4.80 -12.49 3.82
C ILE A 160 -4.03 -13.80 4.04
N LYS A 161 -4.48 -14.89 3.38
CA LYS A 161 -3.78 -16.18 3.48
C LYS A 161 -2.38 -16.15 2.87
N GLU A 162 -2.20 -15.47 1.73
CA GLU A 162 -0.87 -15.28 1.12
C GLU A 162 0.06 -14.54 2.07
N ILE A 163 -0.41 -13.47 2.71
CA ILE A 163 0.34 -12.72 3.72
C ILE A 163 0.67 -13.59 4.92
N LYS A 164 -0.32 -14.35 5.43
CA LYS A 164 -0.12 -15.26 6.55
C LYS A 164 0.86 -16.38 6.21
N ALA A 165 0.77 -16.95 5.01
CA ALA A 165 1.73 -17.96 4.55
C ALA A 165 3.16 -17.44 4.49
N LEU A 166 3.37 -16.14 4.16
CA LEU A 166 4.66 -15.49 4.25
C LEU A 166 5.17 -15.45 5.71
N HIS A 167 4.31 -15.09 6.66
CA HIS A 167 4.65 -15.09 8.09
C HIS A 167 4.91 -16.50 8.62
N ASP A 168 4.05 -17.48 8.26
CA ASP A 168 4.16 -18.87 8.72
C ASP A 168 5.39 -19.59 8.11
N SER A 169 6.01 -19.02 7.05
CA SER A 169 7.27 -19.53 6.48
C SER A 169 8.51 -19.14 7.28
N THR A 170 8.36 -18.41 8.39
CA THR A 170 9.48 -18.02 9.24
C THR A 170 9.89 -19.12 10.22
N ILE A 171 11.16 -19.39 10.36
CA ILE A 171 11.74 -20.49 11.14
C ILE A 171 12.24 -20.06 12.52
N ASN A 172 12.34 -21.04 13.42
CA ASN A 172 13.02 -20.96 14.73
C ASN A 172 14.57 -21.04 14.61
N TYR A 173 15.16 -20.18 13.81
CA TYR A 173 16.60 -20.11 13.61
C TYR A 173 17.08 -18.66 13.79
N SER A 174 18.16 -18.42 14.51
CA SER A 174 18.78 -17.09 14.68
C SER A 174 20.00 -16.96 13.78
N PRO A 175 19.84 -16.40 12.56
CA PRO A 175 20.97 -16.21 11.67
C PRO A 175 21.97 -15.20 12.23
N THR A 176 23.22 -15.32 11.77
CA THR A 176 24.26 -14.34 12.06
C THR A 176 24.02 -13.04 11.28
N LEU A 177 24.72 -11.98 11.64
CA LEU A 177 24.70 -10.72 10.88
C LEU A 177 25.06 -10.93 9.39
N VAL A 178 25.95 -11.90 9.12
CA VAL A 178 26.39 -12.25 7.76
C VAL A 178 25.25 -12.89 6.97
N GLU A 179 24.49 -13.79 7.58
CA GLU A 179 23.36 -14.47 6.93
C GLU A 179 22.24 -13.48 6.59
N ILE A 180 21.95 -12.52 7.49
CA ILE A 180 20.99 -11.45 7.23
C ILE A 180 21.46 -10.58 6.06
N TYR A 181 22.77 -10.24 6.03
CA TYR A 181 23.33 -9.49 4.92
C TYR A 181 23.28 -10.28 3.60
N GLU A 182 23.50 -11.58 3.64
CA GLU A 182 23.36 -12.45 2.46
C GLU A 182 21.92 -12.44 1.92
N PHE A 183 20.93 -12.51 2.79
CA PHE A 183 19.53 -12.34 2.38
C PHE A 183 19.33 -11.00 1.66
N VAL A 184 19.80 -9.90 2.24
CA VAL A 184 19.69 -8.56 1.62
C VAL A 184 20.36 -8.55 0.24
N TYR A 185 21.59 -9.07 0.14
CA TYR A 185 22.32 -9.11 -1.11
C TYR A 185 21.53 -9.86 -2.20
N ARG A 186 21.07 -11.07 -1.90
CA ARG A 186 20.31 -11.91 -2.84
C ARG A 186 18.92 -11.32 -3.14
N PHE A 187 18.27 -10.70 -2.17
CA PHE A 187 16.96 -10.07 -2.39
C PHE A 187 17.04 -8.93 -3.40
N LEU A 188 18.14 -8.18 -3.40
CA LEU A 188 18.41 -7.08 -4.32
C LEU A 188 18.83 -7.51 -5.74
N GLU A 189 19.08 -8.80 -6.00
CA GLU A 189 19.35 -9.33 -7.36
C GLU A 189 18.16 -9.11 -8.30
N LYS A 190 16.95 -8.99 -7.76
CA LYS A 190 15.71 -8.69 -8.52
C LYS A 190 15.10 -7.39 -8.06
N SER A 191 15.09 -6.40 -8.93
CA SER A 191 14.64 -5.03 -8.59
C SER A 191 13.12 -4.90 -8.45
N PHE A 192 12.34 -5.59 -9.28
CA PHE A 192 10.88 -5.41 -9.37
C PHE A 192 10.48 -3.92 -9.40
N GLU A 193 11.08 -3.17 -10.29
CA GLU A 193 10.85 -1.71 -10.43
C GLU A 193 11.27 -0.91 -9.18
N GLY A 194 12.31 -1.34 -8.46
CA GLY A 194 12.82 -0.67 -7.26
C GLY A 194 12.13 -1.09 -5.95
N GLN A 195 11.14 -2.00 -6.00
CA GLN A 195 10.40 -2.38 -4.79
C GLN A 195 11.26 -3.10 -3.76
N THR A 196 12.19 -3.96 -4.19
CA THR A 196 13.09 -4.66 -3.27
C THR A 196 13.99 -3.69 -2.52
N SER A 197 14.51 -2.69 -3.19
CA SER A 197 15.33 -1.65 -2.58
C SER A 197 14.56 -0.83 -1.54
N ALA A 198 13.34 -0.41 -1.85
CA ALA A 198 12.48 0.32 -0.90
C ALA A 198 12.09 -0.55 0.31
N ILE A 199 11.82 -1.84 0.11
CA ILE A 199 11.53 -2.79 1.20
C ILE A 199 12.73 -2.90 2.14
N ILE A 200 13.94 -3.09 1.62
CA ILE A 200 15.15 -3.22 2.45
C ILE A 200 15.37 -1.94 3.25
N VAL A 201 15.37 -0.78 2.60
CA VAL A 201 15.62 0.50 3.27
C VAL A 201 14.56 0.78 4.34
N GLY A 202 13.27 0.66 3.99
CA GLY A 202 12.17 0.87 4.92
C GLY A 202 12.20 -0.10 6.11
N SER A 203 12.55 -1.37 5.89
CA SER A 203 12.65 -2.37 6.96
C SER A 203 13.80 -2.08 7.92
N LEU A 204 14.97 -1.74 7.40
CA LEU A 204 16.14 -1.42 8.22
C LEU A 204 15.95 -0.13 9.03
N GLU A 205 15.29 0.89 8.46
CA GLU A 205 14.90 2.11 9.20
C GLU A 205 13.90 1.79 10.32
N LYS A 206 12.90 0.95 10.07
CA LYS A 206 11.95 0.53 11.11
C LYS A 206 12.64 -0.20 12.25
N ILE A 207 13.52 -1.16 11.95
CA ILE A 207 14.28 -1.90 12.97
C ILE A 207 15.15 -0.94 13.78
N TYR A 208 15.88 -0.04 13.11
CA TYR A 208 16.73 0.94 13.76
C TYR A 208 15.94 1.82 14.73
N HIS A 209 14.86 2.41 14.27
CA HIS A 209 14.06 3.32 15.10
C HIS A 209 13.32 2.58 16.24
N ARG A 210 12.86 1.37 16.02
CA ARG A 210 12.25 0.54 17.08
C ARG A 210 13.24 0.23 18.22
N ARG A 211 14.51 0.00 17.89
CA ARG A 211 15.54 -0.33 18.88
C ARG A 211 16.05 0.88 19.65
N PHE A 212 16.25 2.00 18.97
CA PHE A 212 16.96 3.15 19.55
C PHE A 212 16.06 4.34 19.88
N SER A 213 14.79 4.36 19.46
CA SER A 213 13.89 5.47 19.80
C SER A 213 12.42 5.11 19.65
N LYS A 214 11.68 5.18 20.77
CA LYS A 214 10.23 4.93 20.78
C LYS A 214 9.39 6.06 20.16
N ASN A 215 9.99 7.22 19.89
CA ASN A 215 9.28 8.42 19.45
C ASN A 215 9.33 8.62 17.94
N PHE A 216 9.85 7.64 17.19
CA PHE A 216 9.92 7.71 15.74
C PHE A 216 8.90 6.79 15.09
N GLU A 217 8.32 7.28 14.01
CA GLU A 217 7.46 6.54 13.09
C GLU A 217 8.11 6.52 11.71
N VAL A 218 8.24 5.34 11.12
CA VAL A 218 8.78 5.14 9.75
C VAL A 218 7.64 4.71 8.85
N LYS A 219 7.42 5.44 7.78
CA LYS A 219 6.41 5.15 6.75
C LYS A 219 7.09 4.86 5.42
N ALA A 220 6.94 3.63 4.94
CA ALA A 220 7.36 3.28 3.60
C ALA A 220 6.21 3.47 2.61
N HIS A 221 6.54 4.09 1.47
CA HIS A 221 5.55 4.42 0.45
C HIS A 221 5.72 3.55 -0.80
N LYS A 222 4.70 3.52 -1.62
CA LYS A 222 4.73 2.74 -2.84
C LYS A 222 5.68 3.37 -3.86
N VAL A 223 6.63 2.59 -4.34
CA VAL A 223 7.55 2.99 -5.42
C VAL A 223 6.79 3.29 -6.72
N ASN A 224 7.23 4.33 -7.45
CA ASN A 224 6.67 4.76 -8.74
C ASN A 224 5.23 5.33 -8.71
N GLN A 225 4.76 5.88 -7.61
CA GLN A 225 3.58 6.74 -7.63
C GLN A 225 3.98 8.18 -7.97
N SER A 226 3.78 8.56 -9.23
CA SER A 226 3.80 9.98 -9.61
C SER A 226 2.45 10.61 -9.32
N GLY A 227 2.38 11.58 -8.40
CA GLY A 227 1.16 12.34 -8.19
C GLY A 227 1.20 13.25 -6.97
N SER A 228 0.95 14.52 -7.21
CA SER A 228 0.96 15.66 -6.27
C SER A 228 -0.10 15.65 -5.16
N SER A 229 -0.83 14.57 -4.94
CA SER A 229 -1.87 14.47 -3.92
C SER A 229 -1.52 13.52 -2.76
N SER A 230 -0.39 12.84 -2.82
CA SER A 230 0.09 12.04 -1.70
C SER A 230 0.79 12.96 -0.70
N LYS A 231 0.51 12.78 0.57
CA LYS A 231 1.30 13.40 1.66
C LYS A 231 2.69 12.77 1.77
N GLU A 232 3.10 12.02 0.77
CA GLU A 232 4.35 11.29 0.68
C GLU A 232 5.45 12.26 0.23
N ILE A 233 6.51 12.38 1.01
CA ILE A 233 7.63 13.30 0.76
C ILE A 233 8.73 12.56 0.01
N GLY A 234 9.12 11.38 0.50
CA GLY A 234 10.05 10.47 -0.15
C GLY A 234 9.48 9.06 -0.28
N ASP A 235 10.30 8.08 -0.62
CA ASP A 235 9.92 6.67 -0.61
C ASP A 235 9.78 6.13 0.81
N ILE A 236 10.58 6.66 1.75
CA ILE A 236 10.48 6.40 3.18
C ILE A 236 10.49 7.71 3.93
N ASP A 237 9.41 7.99 4.66
CA ASP A 237 9.27 9.18 5.50
C ASP A 237 9.47 8.83 6.96
N ILE A 238 10.29 9.61 7.66
CA ILE A 238 10.59 9.45 9.07
C ILE A 238 10.01 10.64 9.84
N PHE A 239 9.18 10.34 10.82
CA PHE A 239 8.57 11.30 11.73
C PHE A 239 9.10 11.12 13.14
N LYS A 240 9.31 12.22 13.84
CA LYS A 240 9.64 12.23 15.26
C LYS A 240 8.50 12.91 16.02
N GLU A 241 7.87 12.19 16.95
CA GLU A 241 6.72 12.71 17.73
C GLU A 241 5.59 13.27 16.84
N GLY A 242 5.36 12.61 15.69
CA GLY A 242 4.36 13.01 14.70
C GLY A 242 4.77 14.18 13.78
N ILE A 243 5.95 14.77 13.99
CA ILE A 243 6.50 15.86 13.15
C ILE A 243 7.46 15.26 12.13
N PHE A 244 7.36 15.69 10.87
CA PHE A 244 8.28 15.27 9.81
C PHE A 244 9.73 15.58 10.20
N HIS A 245 10.62 14.60 10.08
CA HIS A 245 12.01 14.71 10.48
C HIS A 245 12.98 14.67 9.31
N TYR A 246 12.87 13.66 8.44
CA TYR A 246 13.58 13.55 7.17
C TYR A 246 12.92 12.49 6.28
N ALA A 247 13.31 12.45 5.04
CA ALA A 247 12.90 11.40 4.11
C ALA A 247 14.10 10.78 3.40
N ILE A 248 13.88 9.58 2.90
CA ILE A 248 14.81 8.82 2.08
C ILE A 248 14.17 8.59 0.72
N GLU A 249 14.88 8.97 -0.33
CA GLU A 249 14.57 8.58 -1.70
C GLU A 249 15.40 7.36 -2.07
N VAL A 250 14.78 6.37 -2.72
CA VAL A 250 15.42 5.12 -3.14
C VAL A 250 15.34 4.99 -4.65
N LYS A 251 16.49 4.88 -5.32
CA LYS A 251 16.54 4.82 -6.78
C LYS A 251 17.33 3.61 -7.27
N ASP A 252 16.67 2.65 -7.88
CA ASP A 252 17.31 1.42 -8.41
C ASP A 252 17.35 1.43 -9.95
N LYS A 253 17.66 2.59 -10.52
CA LYS A 253 17.88 2.81 -11.95
C LYS A 253 18.77 4.03 -12.13
N ASP A 254 19.24 4.26 -13.35
CA ASP A 254 20.02 5.44 -13.70
C ASP A 254 19.34 6.72 -13.25
N PHE A 255 20.12 7.65 -12.70
CA PHE A 255 19.65 8.93 -12.21
C PHE A 255 20.67 10.06 -12.48
N ASN A 256 20.20 11.28 -12.41
CA ASN A 256 20.98 12.48 -12.64
C ASN A 256 20.70 13.54 -11.55
N SER A 257 21.29 14.73 -11.71
CA SER A 257 21.12 15.84 -10.76
C SER A 257 19.68 16.34 -10.63
N HIS A 258 18.87 16.14 -11.65
CA HIS A 258 17.45 16.50 -11.64
C HIS A 258 16.63 15.62 -10.70
N ASP A 259 16.94 14.30 -10.67
CA ASP A 259 16.30 13.36 -9.75
C ASP A 259 16.57 13.74 -8.29
N LEU A 260 17.85 14.13 -7.98
CA LEU A 260 18.20 14.63 -6.66
C LEU A 260 17.47 15.93 -6.31
N GLU A 261 17.44 16.86 -7.25
CA GLU A 261 16.78 18.14 -7.06
C GLU A 261 15.28 17.96 -6.77
N HIS A 262 14.64 17.09 -7.52
CA HIS A 262 13.24 16.78 -7.31
C HIS A 262 12.98 16.17 -5.92
N ALA A 263 13.78 15.17 -5.51
CA ALA A 263 13.65 14.51 -4.22
C ALA A 263 13.87 15.49 -3.06
N PHE A 264 14.99 16.21 -3.07
CA PHE A 264 15.33 17.12 -1.96
C PHE A 264 14.48 18.38 -1.92
N SER A 265 14.00 18.88 -3.06
CA SER A 265 13.05 20.00 -3.08
C SER A 265 11.73 19.66 -2.39
N LYS A 266 11.24 18.45 -2.50
CA LYS A 266 10.06 17.99 -1.74
C LYS A 266 10.32 17.99 -0.24
N ILE A 267 11.50 17.52 0.19
CA ILE A 267 11.88 17.48 1.60
C ILE A 267 11.99 18.89 2.16
N ILE A 268 12.65 19.80 1.43
CA ILE A 268 12.78 21.20 1.81
C ILE A 268 11.41 21.89 1.88
N SER A 269 10.54 21.66 0.89
CA SER A 269 9.18 22.21 0.88
C SER A 269 8.33 21.70 2.04
N SER A 270 8.69 20.56 2.61
CA SER A 270 8.09 19.97 3.81
C SER A 270 8.80 20.39 5.10
N GLN A 271 9.63 21.43 5.05
CA GLN A 271 10.42 21.98 6.16
C GLN A 271 11.50 21.02 6.71
N GLY A 272 11.90 20.01 5.93
CA GLY A 272 13.03 19.16 6.27
C GLY A 272 14.36 19.90 6.05
N ILE A 273 15.31 19.65 6.93
CA ILE A 273 16.67 20.23 6.88
C ILE A 273 17.74 19.23 6.44
N LYS A 274 17.33 17.98 6.24
CA LYS A 274 18.20 16.88 5.81
C LYS A 274 17.43 15.85 5.01
N GLY A 275 18.11 15.18 4.09
CA GLY A 275 17.55 14.10 3.29
C GLY A 275 18.59 13.07 2.91
N GLN A 276 18.14 11.86 2.62
CA GLN A 276 18.99 10.78 2.19
C GLN A 276 18.54 10.26 0.84
N PHE A 277 19.53 9.93 -0.01
CA PHE A 277 19.31 9.32 -1.32
C PHE A 277 20.09 8.01 -1.39
N ILE A 278 19.37 6.89 -1.46
CA ILE A 278 19.96 5.57 -1.52
C ILE A 278 19.80 5.02 -2.94
N TYR A 279 20.93 4.74 -3.59
CA TYR A 279 20.89 4.16 -4.92
C TYR A 279 21.12 2.65 -4.89
N GLY A 280 20.33 1.95 -5.70
CA GLY A 280 20.35 0.50 -5.81
C GLY A 280 21.50 -0.02 -6.66
N VAL A 281 21.58 -1.35 -6.76
CA VAL A 281 22.67 -2.06 -7.49
C VAL A 281 22.62 -1.86 -9.01
N ASN A 282 21.44 -1.47 -9.54
CA ASN A 282 21.24 -1.25 -10.98
C ASN A 282 21.39 0.23 -11.38
N ALA A 283 21.75 1.10 -10.44
CA ALA A 283 21.83 2.53 -10.70
C ALA A 283 23.20 2.96 -11.21
N SER A 284 23.22 3.82 -12.22
CA SER A 284 24.41 4.55 -12.67
C SER A 284 24.18 6.06 -12.69
N PHE A 285 25.24 6.85 -12.55
CA PHE A 285 25.15 8.31 -12.52
C PHE A 285 26.53 8.97 -12.74
N ASP A 286 26.53 10.23 -13.17
CA ASP A 286 27.74 11.04 -13.22
C ASP A 286 28.13 11.55 -11.82
N LYS A 287 29.18 10.96 -11.27
CA LYS A 287 29.66 11.30 -9.93
C LYS A 287 30.04 12.79 -9.76
N LYS A 288 30.60 13.41 -10.81
CA LYS A 288 31.01 14.83 -10.76
C LYS A 288 29.79 15.75 -10.71
N GLU A 289 28.79 15.46 -11.54
CA GLU A 289 27.53 16.19 -11.59
C GLU A 289 26.82 16.11 -10.24
N ILE A 290 26.66 14.91 -9.70
CA ILE A 290 26.01 14.64 -8.42
C ILE A 290 26.74 15.34 -7.27
N THR A 291 28.08 15.22 -7.19
CA THR A 291 28.87 15.91 -6.14
C THR A 291 28.69 17.43 -6.20
N LYS A 292 28.67 18.01 -7.40
CA LYS A 292 28.42 19.44 -7.57
C LYS A 292 27.02 19.85 -7.07
N ARG A 293 26.01 18.99 -7.30
CA ARG A 293 24.65 19.26 -6.85
C ARG A 293 24.52 19.15 -5.33
N ILE A 294 25.13 18.15 -4.70
CA ILE A 294 25.20 18.00 -3.24
C ILE A 294 25.79 19.25 -2.60
N SER A 295 26.97 19.69 -3.08
CA SER A 295 27.64 20.87 -2.53
C SER A 295 26.79 22.15 -2.61
N ARG A 296 25.83 22.22 -3.54
CA ARG A 296 24.87 23.32 -3.63
C ARG A 296 23.84 23.27 -2.51
N PHE A 297 23.23 22.12 -2.28
CA PHE A 297 22.29 21.93 -1.17
C PHE A 297 22.94 22.20 0.19
N GLU A 298 24.17 21.72 0.39
CA GLU A 298 24.91 21.94 1.64
C GLU A 298 25.27 23.42 1.88
N LYS A 299 25.60 24.17 0.83
CA LYS A 299 25.79 25.64 0.92
C LYS A 299 24.51 26.37 1.31
N ASP A 300 23.36 25.84 0.91
CA ASP A 300 22.04 26.40 1.24
C ASP A 300 21.54 25.89 2.63
N GLY A 301 22.38 25.15 3.38
CA GLY A 301 22.09 24.68 4.73
C GLY A 301 21.29 23.37 4.79
N PHE A 302 21.12 22.67 3.67
CA PHE A 302 20.43 21.38 3.63
C PHE A 302 21.44 20.22 3.61
N MET A 303 21.37 19.35 4.63
CA MET A 303 22.29 18.22 4.77
C MET A 303 21.85 17.05 3.86
N VAL A 304 22.78 16.61 3.01
CA VAL A 304 22.55 15.53 2.05
C VAL A 304 23.43 14.32 2.38
N LEU A 305 22.84 13.12 2.40
CA LEU A 305 23.56 11.87 2.44
C LEU A 305 23.20 11.02 1.22
N ILE A 306 24.21 10.68 0.42
CA ILE A 306 24.06 9.76 -0.74
C ILE A 306 24.95 8.54 -0.53
N GLN A 307 24.36 7.34 -0.67
CA GLN A 307 25.13 6.10 -0.57
C GLN A 307 24.47 4.94 -1.32
N ASP A 308 25.27 3.93 -1.66
CA ASP A 308 24.77 2.70 -2.23
C ASP A 308 24.02 1.85 -1.19
N ILE A 309 23.04 1.07 -1.66
CA ILE A 309 22.16 0.29 -0.82
C ILE A 309 22.90 -0.83 -0.07
N LEU A 310 23.97 -1.39 -0.62
CA LEU A 310 24.71 -2.48 0.03
C LEU A 310 25.51 -1.96 1.22
N THR A 311 26.21 -0.82 1.05
CA THR A 311 26.92 -0.14 2.14
C THR A 311 25.93 0.35 3.21
N TYR A 312 24.79 0.93 2.80
CA TYR A 312 23.73 1.31 3.71
C TYR A 312 23.25 0.12 4.54
N SER A 313 22.86 -0.97 3.88
CA SER A 313 22.30 -2.15 4.55
C SER A 313 23.31 -2.77 5.52
N ARG A 314 24.57 -2.92 5.13
CA ARG A 314 25.63 -3.42 5.99
C ARG A 314 25.83 -2.54 7.23
N THR A 315 25.81 -1.23 7.03
CA THR A 315 25.94 -0.25 8.11
C THR A 315 24.77 -0.34 9.09
N MET A 316 23.54 -0.47 8.59
CA MET A 316 22.34 -0.57 9.42
C MET A 316 22.30 -1.90 10.19
N ILE A 317 22.61 -3.02 9.56
CA ILE A 317 22.70 -4.34 10.20
C ILE A 317 23.75 -4.30 11.33
N PHE A 318 24.93 -3.73 11.05
CA PHE A 318 25.98 -3.59 12.06
C PHE A 318 25.57 -2.70 13.22
N LYS A 319 24.99 -1.52 12.97
CA LYS A 319 24.58 -0.56 14.02
C LYS A 319 23.45 -1.08 14.90
N THR A 320 22.60 -1.93 14.36
CA THR A 320 21.44 -2.47 15.07
C THR A 320 21.73 -3.80 15.76
N ASP A 321 22.92 -4.38 15.61
CA ASP A 321 23.19 -5.75 16.06
C ASP A 321 22.08 -6.73 15.63
N LEU A 322 21.66 -6.60 14.35
CA LEU A 322 20.50 -7.31 13.84
C LEU A 322 20.82 -8.80 13.63
N ASN A 323 20.61 -9.57 14.69
CA ASN A 323 20.88 -11.02 14.75
C ASN A 323 19.60 -11.85 14.95
N ASN A 324 18.44 -11.23 14.92
CA ASN A 324 17.15 -11.91 15.07
C ASN A 324 16.46 -12.02 13.71
N LYS A 325 16.42 -13.24 13.19
CA LYS A 325 15.79 -13.60 11.92
C LYS A 325 14.28 -13.25 11.89
N GLN A 326 13.58 -13.58 12.96
CA GLN A 326 12.14 -13.36 13.03
C GLN A 326 11.83 -11.87 12.95
N GLU A 327 12.51 -11.03 13.74
CA GLU A 327 12.36 -9.57 13.67
C GLU A 327 12.65 -9.03 12.27
N PHE A 328 13.72 -9.51 11.63
CA PHE A 328 14.09 -9.08 10.29
C PHE A 328 13.03 -9.49 9.26
N THR A 329 12.67 -10.77 9.24
CA THR A 329 11.70 -11.31 8.27
C THR A 329 10.32 -10.69 8.43
N ASP A 330 9.83 -10.56 9.68
CA ASP A 330 8.54 -9.92 9.97
C ASP A 330 8.53 -8.47 9.50
N THR A 331 9.64 -7.74 9.69
CA THR A 331 9.73 -6.34 9.24
C THR A 331 9.83 -6.24 7.72
N ILE A 332 10.51 -7.16 7.03
CA ILE A 332 10.50 -7.26 5.56
C ILE A 332 9.08 -7.49 5.03
N ILE A 333 8.35 -8.43 5.62
CA ILE A 333 6.96 -8.73 5.23
C ILE A 333 6.04 -7.53 5.51
N GLU A 334 6.14 -6.94 6.70
CA GLU A 334 5.39 -5.74 7.08
C GLU A 334 5.60 -4.61 6.05
N THR A 335 6.85 -4.33 5.71
CA THR A 335 7.18 -3.26 4.76
C THR A 335 6.71 -3.60 3.34
N ALA A 336 6.84 -4.86 2.90
CA ALA A 336 6.30 -5.31 1.62
C ALA A 336 4.77 -5.17 1.52
N ILE A 337 4.06 -5.36 2.63
CA ILE A 337 2.61 -5.13 2.74
C ILE A 337 2.29 -3.65 2.70
N GLU A 338 3.01 -2.84 3.47
CA GLU A 338 2.80 -1.39 3.58
C GLU A 338 2.93 -0.69 2.23
N ILE A 339 4.01 -0.97 1.49
CA ILE A 339 4.19 -0.44 0.14
C ILE A 339 3.28 -1.09 -0.91
N ASN A 340 2.45 -2.04 -0.49
CA ASN A 340 1.58 -2.83 -1.38
C ASN A 340 2.36 -3.45 -2.56
N SER A 341 3.45 -4.15 -2.24
CA SER A 341 4.31 -4.79 -3.23
C SER A 341 3.57 -5.79 -4.13
N LYS A 342 4.13 -6.01 -5.33
CA LYS A 342 3.62 -6.99 -6.29
C LYS A 342 3.66 -8.41 -5.71
N SER A 343 2.82 -9.31 -6.24
CA SER A 343 2.81 -10.74 -5.88
C SER A 343 4.14 -11.42 -6.13
N GLU A 344 4.83 -11.04 -7.20
CA GLU A 344 6.15 -11.57 -7.57
C GLU A 344 7.22 -11.25 -6.51
N VAL A 345 7.14 -10.07 -5.87
CA VAL A 345 8.04 -9.71 -4.77
C VAL A 345 7.79 -10.61 -3.56
N LYS A 346 6.53 -10.85 -3.22
CA LYS A 346 6.15 -11.74 -2.11
C LYS A 346 6.61 -13.17 -2.36
N SER A 347 6.42 -13.67 -3.58
CA SER A 347 6.93 -14.98 -3.98
C SER A 347 8.46 -15.04 -3.92
N TRP A 348 9.16 -13.96 -4.26
CA TRP A 348 10.60 -13.87 -4.16
C TRP A 348 11.11 -13.92 -2.72
N ILE A 349 10.45 -13.21 -1.80
CA ILE A 349 10.74 -13.32 -0.36
C ILE A 349 10.64 -14.80 0.09
N GLN A 350 9.53 -15.44 -0.24
CA GLN A 350 9.30 -16.83 0.16
C GLN A 350 10.32 -17.80 -0.43
N ASN A 351 10.70 -17.64 -1.69
CA ASN A 351 11.72 -18.44 -2.33
C ASN A 351 13.08 -18.30 -1.65
N LEU A 352 13.49 -17.06 -1.34
CA LEU A 352 14.75 -16.82 -0.65
C LEU A 352 14.80 -17.41 0.75
N LEU A 353 13.71 -17.31 1.51
CA LEU A 353 13.62 -17.94 2.83
C LEU A 353 13.79 -19.46 2.73
N ASN A 354 13.25 -20.07 1.67
CA ASN A 354 13.42 -21.50 1.42
C ASN A 354 14.87 -21.86 1.03
N GLU A 355 15.45 -21.11 0.09
CA GLU A 355 16.79 -21.35 -0.42
C GLU A 355 17.87 -21.16 0.65
N LEU A 356 17.68 -20.22 1.57
CA LEU A 356 18.58 -19.96 2.70
C LEU A 356 18.32 -20.89 3.89
N ASN A 357 17.41 -21.85 3.76
CA ASN A 357 16.98 -22.72 4.87
C ASN A 357 16.54 -21.94 6.12
N TRP A 358 15.87 -20.85 5.92
CA TRP A 358 15.27 -20.03 6.97
C TRP A 358 13.82 -20.45 7.25
N LYS A 359 13.45 -21.66 6.88
CA LYS A 359 12.15 -22.31 7.14
C LYS A 359 12.17 -23.19 8.35
#